data_2f70bcfa43dfeaa8c04c8e1fb3b7b1c3
#
_entry.id   2f70bcfa43dfeaa8c04c8e1fb3b7b1c3
#
_cell.length_a   1.000
_cell.length_b   1.000
_cell.length_c   1.000
_cell.angle_alpha   90.00
_cell.angle_beta   90.00
_cell.angle_gamma   90.00
#
_symmetry.space_group_name_H-M   'P 1'
#
loop_
_entity.id
_entity.type
_entity.pdbx_description
1 polymer ?
#
loop_
_entity_poly.entity_id
_entity_poly.type
_entity_poly.pdbx_seq_one_letter_code
_entity_poly.pdbx_strand_id
1 'polypeptide(L)'
;MLAACEGVARGRTGAWRDSPPGLLALMTTLPGRPYNGIYGLDATASPEDATALAVRLATSGVSWCVRLRPSVPAEVDESLRDLGLVAEDEALLMATSLAAYNLEGSEPPELTLVTRRTEDDLAIAKVLGAAFGTLPSSAAKLLDPAHLTCEGIQWHLGKVDGVPVTCALSVMAGDAVGIFAVGTVPGSRRRGYGSAVTSRALTYAFAAGAGFAVLTASPEVQGVYERLGFGIVERWRRLVPPL
;
A
#
# COMPACT_ATOMS: atom_id res chain seq x y z
N MET A 1 0.49 5.76 5.56
CA MET A 1 -0.48 5.18 4.61
C MET A 1 -1.66 6.12 4.36
N LEU A 2 -2.43 6.49 5.37
CA LEU A 2 -3.64 7.33 5.20
C LEU A 2 -3.33 8.69 4.57
N ALA A 3 -2.30 9.41 5.04
CA ALA A 3 -1.89 10.69 4.47
C ALA A 3 -1.52 10.61 2.97
N ALA A 4 -0.90 9.52 2.54
CA ALA A 4 -0.58 9.29 1.14
C ALA A 4 -1.85 9.09 0.29
N CYS A 5 -2.81 8.30 0.78
CA CYS A 5 -4.10 8.11 0.10
C CYS A 5 -4.92 9.41 0.08
N GLU A 6 -4.86 10.21 1.14
CA GLU A 6 -5.51 11.53 1.18
C GLU A 6 -4.90 12.51 0.17
N GLY A 7 -3.58 12.53 0.03
CA GLY A 7 -2.90 13.33 -0.99
C GLY A 7 -3.35 12.94 -2.41
N VAL A 8 -3.46 11.64 -2.66
CA VAL A 8 -3.91 11.09 -3.94
C VAL A 8 -5.39 11.41 -4.23
N ALA A 9 -6.25 11.49 -3.21
CA ALA A 9 -7.67 11.80 -3.38
C ALA A 9 -7.92 13.27 -3.70
N ARG A 10 -7.03 14.18 -3.29
CA ARG A 10 -7.21 15.62 -3.50
C ARG A 10 -7.25 15.96 -4.98
N GLY A 11 -8.36 16.62 -5.39
CA GLY A 11 -8.53 17.11 -6.77
C GLY A 11 -9.04 16.08 -7.78
N ARG A 12 -9.32 14.83 -7.41
CA ARG A 12 -9.94 13.85 -8.33
C ARG A 12 -11.46 13.95 -8.30
N THR A 13 -12.07 14.02 -9.48
CA THR A 13 -13.54 13.99 -9.61
C THR A 13 -14.08 12.67 -9.07
N GLY A 14 -15.06 12.73 -8.16
CA GLY A 14 -15.66 11.56 -7.52
C GLY A 14 -14.89 10.99 -6.33
N ALA A 15 -13.69 11.52 -6.01
CA ALA A 15 -13.00 11.18 -4.78
C ALA A 15 -13.66 11.85 -3.57
N TRP A 16 -13.67 11.15 -2.44
CA TRP A 16 -14.19 11.70 -1.18
C TRP A 16 -13.48 11.06 0.02
N ARG A 17 -13.54 11.78 1.12
CA ARG A 17 -13.11 11.35 2.44
C ARG A 17 -14.23 11.57 3.44
N ASP A 18 -14.39 10.63 4.36
CA ASP A 18 -15.32 10.74 5.49
C ASP A 18 -14.67 10.13 6.73
N SER A 19 -14.86 10.73 7.89
CA SER A 19 -14.20 10.25 9.10
C SER A 19 -15.05 10.45 10.35
N PRO A 20 -16.12 9.65 10.53
CA PRO A 20 -16.83 9.58 11.79
C PRO A 20 -15.94 9.02 12.90
N PRO A 21 -16.35 9.12 14.18
CA PRO A 21 -15.55 8.63 15.30
C PRO A 21 -15.03 7.20 15.08
N GLY A 22 -13.74 6.98 15.30
CA GLY A 22 -13.08 5.69 15.17
C GLY A 22 -12.99 5.11 13.77
N LEU A 23 -13.47 5.80 12.74
CA LEU A 23 -13.44 5.33 11.36
C LEU A 23 -12.83 6.37 10.41
N LEU A 24 -12.26 5.90 9.32
CA LEU A 24 -11.87 6.71 8.17
C LEU A 24 -12.26 5.96 6.90
N ALA A 25 -13.06 6.58 6.05
CA ALA A 25 -13.33 6.08 4.72
C ALA A 25 -12.67 6.95 3.66
N LEU A 26 -12.10 6.29 2.67
CA LEU A 26 -11.44 6.92 1.52
C LEU A 26 -11.94 6.29 0.23
N MET A 27 -12.33 7.17 -0.70
CA MET A 27 -12.61 6.85 -2.08
C MET A 27 -11.69 7.69 -2.95
N THR A 28 -10.64 7.08 -3.49
CA THR A 28 -9.64 7.79 -4.31
C THR A 28 -9.93 7.72 -5.79
N THR A 29 -10.91 6.91 -6.20
CA THR A 29 -11.19 6.54 -7.59
C THR A 29 -10.07 5.79 -8.32
N LEU A 30 -8.95 5.51 -7.63
CA LEU A 30 -7.91 4.64 -8.17
C LEU A 30 -8.39 3.20 -8.23
N PRO A 31 -7.98 2.43 -9.24
CA PRO A 31 -8.32 1.03 -9.30
C PRO A 31 -7.57 0.24 -8.22
N GLY A 32 -8.29 -0.64 -7.54
CA GLY A 32 -7.72 -1.59 -6.58
C GLY A 32 -8.09 -1.31 -5.13
N ARG A 33 -8.30 -2.39 -4.40
CA ARG A 33 -8.71 -2.41 -2.99
C ARG A 33 -7.77 -1.64 -2.03
N PRO A 34 -6.44 -1.57 -2.25
CA PRO A 34 -5.56 -0.85 -1.33
C PRO A 34 -5.83 0.66 -1.22
N TYR A 35 -6.47 1.25 -2.23
CA TYR A 35 -6.64 2.70 -2.35
C TYR A 35 -8.02 3.20 -1.94
N ASN A 36 -8.98 2.30 -1.78
CA ASN A 36 -10.36 2.63 -1.45
C ASN A 36 -10.84 1.75 -0.29
N GLY A 37 -11.57 2.31 0.64
CA GLY A 37 -12.15 1.51 1.70
C GLY A 37 -12.33 2.22 3.03
N ILE A 38 -12.61 1.42 4.05
CA ILE A 38 -12.83 1.84 5.42
C ILE A 38 -11.64 1.36 6.27
N TYR A 39 -11.17 2.24 7.13
CA TYR A 39 -10.18 1.94 8.17
C TYR A 39 -10.85 2.14 9.52
N GLY A 40 -11.03 1.07 10.27
CA GLY A 40 -11.42 1.13 11.67
C GLY A 40 -10.18 1.38 12.51
N LEU A 41 -10.18 2.47 13.26
CA LEU A 41 -8.99 3.03 13.89
C LEU A 41 -8.93 2.75 15.40
N ASP A 42 -10.09 2.78 16.08
CA ASP A 42 -10.14 2.62 17.53
C ASP A 42 -11.52 2.18 18.02
N ALA A 43 -11.67 2.10 19.33
CA ALA A 43 -12.87 1.60 20.02
C ALA A 43 -14.09 2.55 19.93
N THR A 44 -13.95 3.73 19.34
CA THR A 44 -15.08 4.67 19.15
C THR A 44 -15.85 4.40 17.86
N ALA A 45 -15.36 3.47 17.02
CA ALA A 45 -16.03 3.05 15.79
C ALA A 45 -17.41 2.43 16.11
N SER A 46 -18.45 2.89 15.39
CA SER A 46 -19.80 2.35 15.53
C SER A 46 -20.19 1.43 14.36
N PRO A 47 -21.01 0.38 14.60
CA PRO A 47 -21.57 -0.46 13.55
C PRO A 47 -22.41 0.34 12.53
N GLU A 48 -23.17 1.34 13.01
CA GLU A 48 -24.03 2.16 12.17
C GLU A 48 -23.22 2.98 11.16
N ASP A 49 -22.18 3.68 11.61
CA ASP A 49 -21.31 4.46 10.75
C ASP A 49 -20.55 3.57 9.75
N ALA A 50 -20.03 2.42 10.21
CA ALA A 50 -19.33 1.46 9.36
C ALA A 50 -20.23 0.94 8.25
N THR A 51 -21.47 0.60 8.57
CA THR A 51 -22.50 0.13 7.63
C THR A 51 -22.84 1.22 6.61
N ALA A 52 -23.08 2.46 7.06
CA ALA A 52 -23.39 3.59 6.18
C ALA A 52 -22.24 3.86 5.17
N LEU A 53 -21.00 3.82 5.65
CA LEU A 53 -19.82 3.98 4.80
C LEU A 53 -19.66 2.83 3.80
N ALA A 54 -19.92 1.59 4.22
CA ALA A 54 -19.85 0.42 3.35
C ALA A 54 -20.89 0.48 2.21
N VAL A 55 -22.13 0.86 2.53
CA VAL A 55 -23.20 1.08 1.54
C VAL A 55 -22.81 2.17 0.55
N ARG A 56 -22.26 3.30 1.03
CA ARG A 56 -21.78 4.37 0.16
C ARG A 56 -20.64 3.94 -0.74
N LEU A 57 -19.68 3.14 -0.25
CA LEU A 57 -18.59 2.59 -1.06
C LEU A 57 -19.08 1.59 -2.10
N ALA A 58 -20.08 0.78 -1.78
CA ALA A 58 -20.65 -0.20 -2.70
C ALA A 58 -21.25 0.42 -3.98
N THR A 59 -21.72 1.67 -3.90
CA THR A 59 -22.25 2.40 -5.06
C THR A 59 -21.17 3.01 -5.97
N SER A 60 -19.90 2.93 -5.59
CA SER A 60 -18.81 3.62 -6.28
C SER A 60 -18.35 2.96 -7.58
N GLY A 61 -18.62 1.68 -7.77
CA GLY A 61 -18.15 0.90 -8.92
C GLY A 61 -16.64 0.59 -8.91
N VAL A 62 -15.91 0.91 -7.85
CA VAL A 62 -14.49 0.57 -7.70
C VAL A 62 -14.29 -0.50 -6.63
N SER A 63 -13.23 -1.28 -6.76
CA SER A 63 -12.87 -2.28 -5.74
C SER A 63 -12.39 -1.59 -4.45
N TRP A 64 -12.91 -2.04 -3.31
CA TRP A 64 -12.59 -1.52 -1.98
C TRP A 64 -12.49 -2.64 -0.95
N CYS A 65 -11.99 -2.32 0.22
CA CYS A 65 -11.95 -3.25 1.36
C CYS A 65 -12.08 -2.49 2.69
N VAL A 66 -12.35 -3.24 3.74
CA VAL A 66 -12.32 -2.76 5.12
C VAL A 66 -11.08 -3.31 5.81
N ARG A 67 -10.47 -2.49 6.65
CA ARG A 67 -9.34 -2.86 7.52
C ARG A 67 -9.65 -2.38 8.93
N LEU A 68 -9.74 -3.31 9.86
CA LEU A 68 -10.10 -3.04 11.24
C LEU A 68 -8.91 -3.35 12.14
N ARG A 69 -8.47 -2.37 12.91
CA ARG A 69 -7.47 -2.55 13.97
C ARG A 69 -8.01 -3.48 15.05
N PRO A 70 -7.14 -4.12 15.85
CA PRO A 70 -7.56 -4.99 16.97
C PRO A 70 -8.46 -4.27 17.98
N SER A 71 -8.28 -2.96 18.16
CA SER A 71 -9.05 -2.13 19.10
C SER A 71 -10.48 -1.82 18.67
N VAL A 72 -10.85 -2.09 17.42
CA VAL A 72 -12.20 -1.85 16.90
C VAL A 72 -13.15 -2.91 17.46
N PRO A 73 -14.35 -2.52 17.96
CA PRO A 73 -15.33 -3.45 18.50
C PRO A 73 -15.71 -4.58 17.55
N ALA A 74 -15.98 -5.76 18.09
CA ALA A 74 -16.37 -6.93 17.30
C ALA A 74 -17.69 -6.71 16.55
N GLU A 75 -18.59 -5.95 17.14
CA GLU A 75 -19.90 -5.61 16.58
C GLU A 75 -19.79 -4.87 15.24
N VAL A 76 -18.71 -4.10 15.02
CA VAL A 76 -18.42 -3.46 13.73
C VAL A 76 -18.08 -4.50 12.66
N ASP A 77 -17.28 -5.52 13.01
CA ASP A 77 -16.96 -6.63 12.11
C ASP A 77 -18.23 -7.44 11.77
N GLU A 78 -19.04 -7.73 12.79
CA GLU A 78 -20.30 -8.48 12.65
C GLU A 78 -21.28 -7.75 11.73
N SER A 79 -21.51 -6.47 11.95
CA SER A 79 -22.43 -5.66 11.12
C SER A 79 -22.00 -5.59 9.64
N LEU A 80 -20.69 -5.52 9.39
CA LEU A 80 -20.16 -5.54 8.03
C LEU A 80 -20.32 -6.92 7.36
N ARG A 81 -20.20 -8.02 8.12
CA ARG A 81 -20.49 -9.37 7.63
C ARG A 81 -21.97 -9.58 7.35
N ASP A 82 -22.85 -9.00 8.16
CA ASP A 82 -24.30 -9.03 7.90
C ASP A 82 -24.68 -8.31 6.59
N LEU A 83 -23.87 -7.33 6.17
CA LEU A 83 -23.96 -6.72 4.83
C LEU A 83 -23.40 -7.61 3.71
N GLY A 84 -22.90 -8.80 4.03
CA GLY A 84 -22.34 -9.74 3.06
C GLY A 84 -20.84 -9.60 2.80
N LEU A 85 -20.10 -8.77 3.55
CA LEU A 85 -18.66 -8.73 3.39
C LEU A 85 -18.04 -10.04 3.94
N VAL A 86 -17.03 -10.52 3.24
CA VAL A 86 -16.31 -11.75 3.60
C VAL A 86 -14.92 -11.45 4.12
N ALA A 87 -14.46 -12.28 5.07
CA ALA A 87 -13.10 -12.15 5.57
C ALA A 87 -12.09 -12.58 4.51
N GLU A 88 -11.01 -11.82 4.43
CA GLU A 88 -9.77 -12.22 3.74
C GLU A 88 -8.63 -12.39 4.77
N ASP A 89 -7.45 -12.79 4.28
CA ASP A 89 -6.25 -12.86 5.11
C ASP A 89 -5.96 -11.53 5.80
N GLU A 90 -5.45 -11.60 7.02
CA GLU A 90 -5.09 -10.43 7.80
C GLU A 90 -4.10 -9.53 7.03
N ALA A 91 -4.21 -8.23 7.25
CA ALA A 91 -3.19 -7.29 6.83
C ALA A 91 -2.21 -7.07 8.00
N LEU A 92 -0.96 -7.44 7.81
CA LEU A 92 0.09 -7.24 8.80
C LEU A 92 0.63 -5.83 8.68
N LEU A 93 0.36 -4.96 9.66
CA LEU A 93 1.09 -3.71 9.77
C LEU A 93 2.48 -4.02 10.33
N MET A 94 3.51 -3.73 9.56
CA MET A 94 4.89 -3.97 9.93
C MET A 94 5.67 -2.66 9.95
N ALA A 95 6.63 -2.54 10.87
CA ALA A 95 7.50 -1.37 10.99
C ALA A 95 8.95 -1.76 11.24
N THR A 96 9.86 -0.88 10.84
CA THR A 96 11.28 -0.92 11.19
C THR A 96 11.78 0.48 11.44
N SER A 97 12.81 0.63 12.27
CA SER A 97 13.54 1.88 12.44
C SER A 97 14.84 1.87 11.66
N LEU A 98 15.46 3.06 11.47
CA LEU A 98 16.79 3.16 10.87
C LEU A 98 17.83 2.27 11.61
N ALA A 99 17.72 2.18 12.95
CA ALA A 99 18.65 1.38 13.76
C ALA A 99 18.43 -0.14 13.65
N ALA A 100 17.20 -0.56 13.37
CA ALA A 100 16.82 -1.98 13.23
C ALA A 100 16.86 -2.47 11.78
N TYR A 101 16.96 -1.54 10.83
CA TYR A 101 17.00 -1.86 9.42
C TYR A 101 18.28 -2.64 9.07
N ASN A 102 18.10 -3.79 8.46
CA ASN A 102 19.22 -4.63 8.04
C ASN A 102 19.54 -4.40 6.55
N LEU A 103 20.71 -3.80 6.29
CA LEU A 103 21.27 -3.60 4.95
C LEU A 103 21.85 -4.88 4.32
N GLU A 104 21.96 -5.99 5.07
CA GLU A 104 22.69 -7.19 4.64
C GLU A 104 22.00 -8.05 3.56
N GLY A 105 21.00 -7.51 2.86
CA GLY A 105 20.54 -8.12 1.62
C GLY A 105 21.38 -7.58 0.46
N SER A 106 22.42 -8.32 0.03
CA SER A 106 23.19 -7.94 -1.16
C SER A 106 22.22 -7.75 -2.34
N GLU A 107 22.28 -6.59 -2.98
CA GLU A 107 21.54 -6.36 -4.24
C GLU A 107 21.99 -7.46 -5.22
N PRO A 108 21.06 -8.21 -5.86
CA PRO A 108 21.42 -9.18 -6.86
C PRO A 108 22.28 -8.51 -7.95
N PRO A 109 23.45 -9.07 -8.31
CA PRO A 109 24.44 -8.37 -9.15
C PRO A 109 23.91 -8.01 -10.55
N GLU A 110 22.91 -8.74 -11.02
CA GLU A 110 22.25 -8.49 -12.29
C GLU A 110 21.19 -7.39 -12.22
N LEU A 111 20.78 -6.93 -11.01
CA LEU A 111 19.73 -5.96 -10.81
C LEU A 111 20.28 -4.54 -10.77
N THR A 112 19.81 -3.69 -11.67
CA THR A 112 20.07 -2.25 -11.62
C THR A 112 18.89 -1.53 -11.01
N LEU A 113 19.08 -0.84 -9.90
CA LEU A 113 18.05 -0.05 -9.20
C LEU A 113 18.18 1.43 -9.55
N VAL A 114 17.08 2.02 -9.99
CA VAL A 114 17.00 3.44 -10.33
C VAL A 114 15.85 4.10 -9.60
N THR A 115 16.03 5.39 -9.26
CA THR A 115 14.95 6.27 -8.84
C THR A 115 14.20 6.73 -10.09
N ARG A 116 12.88 6.74 -10.04
CA ARG A 116 12.00 7.05 -11.18
C ARG A 116 12.33 8.36 -11.85
N ARG A 117 12.34 8.35 -13.16
CA ARG A 117 12.21 9.51 -14.06
C ARG A 117 10.88 9.43 -14.80
N THR A 118 10.44 10.51 -15.42
CA THR A 118 9.15 10.55 -16.16
C THR A 118 9.08 9.48 -17.26
N GLU A 119 10.20 9.22 -17.93
CA GLU A 119 10.31 8.17 -18.95
C GLU A 119 10.09 6.73 -18.42
N ASP A 120 10.19 6.52 -17.11
CA ASP A 120 10.00 5.21 -16.48
C ASP A 120 8.53 4.87 -16.20
N ASP A 121 7.59 5.81 -16.36
CA ASP A 121 6.19 5.63 -15.94
C ASP A 121 5.50 4.44 -16.62
N LEU A 122 5.68 4.29 -17.91
CA LEU A 122 5.14 3.15 -18.64
C LEU A 122 5.75 1.82 -18.16
N ALA A 123 7.03 1.82 -17.81
CA ALA A 123 7.75 0.67 -17.31
C ALA A 123 7.21 0.27 -15.93
N ILE A 124 7.04 1.23 -15.01
CA ILE A 124 6.45 1.00 -13.69
C ILE A 124 5.02 0.50 -13.82
N ALA A 125 4.18 1.11 -14.67
CA ALA A 125 2.81 0.67 -14.90
C ALA A 125 2.74 -0.78 -15.41
N LYS A 126 3.64 -1.19 -16.30
CA LYS A 126 3.74 -2.58 -16.78
C LYS A 126 4.15 -3.54 -15.67
N VAL A 127 5.14 -3.19 -14.85
CA VAL A 127 5.56 -4.00 -13.70
C VAL A 127 4.41 -4.18 -12.70
N LEU A 128 3.73 -3.09 -12.35
CA LEU A 128 2.57 -3.13 -11.45
C LEU A 128 1.43 -4.00 -12.02
N GLY A 129 1.09 -3.78 -13.29
CA GLY A 129 0.06 -4.57 -13.97
C GLY A 129 0.37 -6.07 -13.92
N ALA A 130 1.59 -6.47 -14.25
CA ALA A 130 2.02 -7.86 -14.25
C ALA A 130 2.14 -8.42 -12.81
N ALA A 131 2.62 -7.63 -11.85
CA ALA A 131 2.80 -8.07 -10.47
C ALA A 131 1.47 -8.32 -9.75
N PHE A 132 0.46 -7.48 -10.00
CA PHE A 132 -0.83 -7.48 -9.30
C PHE A 132 -2.01 -7.97 -10.14
N GLY A 133 -1.77 -8.45 -11.36
CA GLY A 133 -2.82 -8.98 -12.23
C GLY A 133 -3.81 -7.90 -12.72
N THR A 134 -3.35 -6.66 -12.90
CA THR A 134 -4.18 -5.54 -13.36
C THR A 134 -3.73 -5.03 -14.72
N LEU A 135 -4.60 -4.30 -15.42
CA LEU A 135 -4.22 -3.67 -16.68
C LEU A 135 -3.17 -2.57 -16.45
N PRO A 136 -2.12 -2.48 -17.28
CA PRO A 136 -1.12 -1.40 -17.17
C PRO A 136 -1.75 0.00 -17.23
N SER A 137 -2.82 0.20 -18.00
CA SER A 137 -3.57 1.46 -18.05
C SER A 137 -4.25 1.83 -16.72
N SER A 138 -4.66 0.83 -15.94
CA SER A 138 -5.17 1.03 -14.59
C SER A 138 -4.04 1.38 -13.62
N ALA A 139 -2.92 0.66 -13.71
CA ALA A 139 -1.74 0.94 -12.91
C ALA A 139 -1.12 2.33 -13.21
N ALA A 140 -1.19 2.79 -14.46
CA ALA A 140 -0.71 4.12 -14.87
C ALA A 140 -1.41 5.27 -14.14
N LYS A 141 -2.65 5.07 -13.66
CA LYS A 141 -3.37 6.08 -12.86
C LYS A 141 -2.68 6.41 -11.54
N LEU A 142 -1.83 5.50 -11.02
CA LEU A 142 -1.01 5.74 -9.83
C LEU A 142 0.16 6.68 -10.11
N LEU A 143 0.53 6.83 -11.37
CA LEU A 143 1.66 7.62 -11.85
C LEU A 143 1.22 8.97 -12.45
N ASP A 144 -0.04 9.36 -12.24
CA ASP A 144 -0.57 10.66 -12.67
C ASP A 144 0.30 11.79 -12.09
N PRO A 145 0.81 12.70 -12.93
CA PRO A 145 1.65 13.83 -12.47
C PRO A 145 1.01 14.65 -11.35
N ALA A 146 -0.33 14.79 -11.34
CA ALA A 146 -1.04 15.49 -10.26
C ALA A 146 -0.84 14.87 -8.88
N HIS A 147 -0.54 13.57 -8.81
CA HIS A 147 -0.24 12.85 -7.56
C HIS A 147 1.25 12.88 -7.23
N LEU A 148 2.10 12.95 -8.24
CA LEU A 148 3.56 12.88 -8.11
C LEU A 148 4.18 14.23 -7.77
N THR A 149 3.41 15.32 -7.83
CA THR A 149 3.82 16.65 -7.35
C THR A 149 3.76 16.79 -5.81
N CYS A 150 3.21 15.80 -5.10
CA CYS A 150 3.27 15.77 -3.64
C CYS A 150 4.71 15.51 -3.20
N GLU A 151 5.27 16.43 -2.42
CA GLU A 151 6.58 16.23 -1.80
C GLU A 151 6.62 14.89 -1.05
N GLY A 152 7.74 14.19 -1.15
CA GLY A 152 7.96 12.93 -0.44
C GLY A 152 7.45 11.68 -1.15
N ILE A 153 6.83 11.77 -2.34
CA ILE A 153 6.44 10.60 -3.14
C ILE A 153 7.58 10.22 -4.09
N GLN A 154 8.10 9.01 -3.95
CA GLN A 154 9.19 8.52 -4.80
C GLN A 154 8.96 7.08 -5.26
N TRP A 155 9.03 6.85 -6.56
CA TRP A 155 9.05 5.51 -7.14
C TRP A 155 10.50 5.02 -7.36
N HIS A 156 10.67 3.73 -7.16
CA HIS A 156 11.92 3.00 -7.38
C HIS A 156 11.65 1.87 -8.39
N LEU A 157 12.57 1.67 -9.33
CA LEU A 157 12.45 0.71 -10.41
C LEU A 157 13.70 -0.15 -10.48
N GLY A 158 13.53 -1.47 -10.55
CA GLY A 158 14.61 -2.43 -10.78
C GLY A 158 14.53 -3.03 -12.18
N LYS A 159 15.68 -3.08 -12.84
CA LYS A 159 15.85 -3.59 -14.21
C LYS A 159 16.93 -4.69 -14.23
N VAL A 160 16.68 -5.74 -15.00
CA VAL A 160 17.69 -6.77 -15.34
C VAL A 160 17.92 -6.70 -16.84
N ASP A 161 19.16 -6.55 -17.27
CA ASP A 161 19.53 -6.33 -18.68
C ASP A 161 18.69 -5.23 -19.37
N GLY A 162 18.42 -4.15 -18.63
CA GLY A 162 17.59 -3.04 -19.08
C GLY A 162 16.08 -3.31 -19.04
N VAL A 163 15.63 -4.54 -18.77
CA VAL A 163 14.21 -4.91 -18.70
C VAL A 163 13.65 -4.65 -17.30
N PRO A 164 12.57 -3.87 -17.15
CA PRO A 164 11.93 -3.61 -15.86
C PRO A 164 11.33 -4.88 -15.27
N VAL A 165 11.68 -5.22 -14.02
CA VAL A 165 11.25 -6.46 -13.35
C VAL A 165 10.64 -6.25 -11.96
N THR A 166 10.95 -5.15 -11.28
CA THR A 166 10.44 -4.88 -9.94
C THR A 166 10.28 -3.38 -9.70
N CYS A 167 9.33 -2.99 -8.84
CA CYS A 167 9.16 -1.59 -8.43
C CYS A 167 8.68 -1.49 -6.98
N ALA A 168 8.87 -0.32 -6.40
CA ALA A 168 8.33 0.06 -5.09
C ALA A 168 8.01 1.56 -5.06
N LEU A 169 7.07 1.95 -4.24
CA LEU A 169 6.72 3.34 -3.94
C LEU A 169 7.08 3.64 -2.48
N SER A 170 7.81 4.73 -2.25
CA SER A 170 8.00 5.32 -0.92
C SER A 170 7.25 6.65 -0.80
N VAL A 171 6.63 6.89 0.36
CA VAL A 171 5.88 8.10 0.65
C VAL A 171 6.27 8.60 2.03
N MET A 172 6.92 9.76 2.08
CA MET A 172 7.29 10.42 3.34
C MET A 172 6.08 11.08 4.00
N ALA A 173 5.97 10.97 5.31
CA ALA A 173 4.95 11.61 6.13
C ALA A 173 5.56 11.99 7.49
N GLY A 174 6.04 13.21 7.61
CA GLY A 174 6.83 13.64 8.77
C GLY A 174 8.15 12.87 8.84
N ASP A 175 8.43 12.24 9.98
CA ASP A 175 9.59 11.40 10.23
C ASP A 175 9.39 9.92 9.86
N ALA A 176 8.25 9.58 9.25
CA ALA A 176 7.91 8.24 8.80
C ALA A 176 7.99 8.12 7.27
N VAL A 177 8.31 6.92 6.79
CA VAL A 177 8.10 6.53 5.38
C VAL A 177 7.15 5.35 5.29
N GLY A 178 6.14 5.46 4.44
CA GLY A 178 5.30 4.34 4.01
C GLY A 178 5.89 3.68 2.76
N ILE A 179 6.00 2.36 2.75
CA ILE A 179 6.42 1.57 1.58
C ILE A 179 5.19 0.89 0.99
N PHE A 180 4.97 1.11 -0.31
CA PHE A 180 3.79 0.65 -1.03
C PHE A 180 4.13 0.03 -2.37
N ALA A 181 3.15 -0.65 -2.95
CA ALA A 181 3.20 -1.12 -4.34
C ALA A 181 4.50 -1.86 -4.68
N VAL A 182 5.06 -2.61 -3.71
CA VAL A 182 6.22 -3.46 -3.95
C VAL A 182 5.77 -4.61 -4.85
N GLY A 183 6.18 -4.58 -6.10
CA GLY A 183 5.78 -5.53 -7.12
C GLY A 183 6.97 -6.10 -7.87
N THR A 184 6.94 -7.43 -8.13
CA THR A 184 7.90 -8.11 -9.00
C THR A 184 7.13 -8.93 -10.03
N VAL A 185 7.49 -8.80 -11.31
CA VAL A 185 6.84 -9.55 -12.39
C VAL A 185 6.96 -11.06 -12.15
N PRO A 186 5.92 -11.86 -12.47
CA PRO A 186 5.86 -13.28 -12.10
C PRO A 186 7.12 -14.09 -12.45
N GLY A 187 7.64 -13.94 -13.66
CA GLY A 187 8.83 -14.66 -14.13
C GLY A 187 10.16 -14.27 -13.45
N SER A 188 10.14 -13.19 -12.64
CA SER A 188 11.34 -12.71 -11.93
C SER A 188 11.23 -12.82 -10.41
N ARG A 189 10.17 -13.46 -9.90
CA ARG A 189 9.97 -13.69 -8.45
C ARG A 189 11.00 -14.65 -7.87
N ARG A 190 11.16 -14.66 -6.55
CA ARG A 190 12.03 -15.57 -5.79
C ARG A 190 13.53 -15.39 -6.09
N ARG A 191 13.92 -14.23 -6.62
CA ARG A 191 15.31 -13.83 -6.92
C ARG A 191 15.82 -12.68 -6.05
N GLY A 192 15.09 -12.31 -4.97
CA GLY A 192 15.49 -11.21 -4.08
C GLY A 192 15.14 -9.80 -4.58
N TYR A 193 14.58 -9.63 -5.79
CA TYR A 193 14.36 -8.31 -6.38
C TYR A 193 13.36 -7.44 -5.60
N GLY A 194 12.31 -8.04 -5.02
CA GLY A 194 11.38 -7.34 -4.15
C GLY A 194 12.05 -6.81 -2.89
N SER A 195 12.92 -7.58 -2.25
CA SER A 195 13.72 -7.14 -1.10
C SER A 195 14.67 -6.01 -1.50
N ALA A 196 15.39 -6.15 -2.62
CA ALA A 196 16.35 -5.17 -3.09
C ALA A 196 15.71 -3.81 -3.41
N VAL A 197 14.55 -3.80 -4.11
CA VAL A 197 13.86 -2.53 -4.40
C VAL A 197 13.26 -1.89 -3.15
N THR A 198 12.81 -2.69 -2.17
CA THR A 198 12.37 -2.20 -0.86
C THR A 198 13.53 -1.60 -0.09
N SER A 199 14.67 -2.29 -0.05
CA SER A 199 15.91 -1.81 0.56
C SER A 199 16.35 -0.46 -0.03
N ARG A 200 16.30 -0.33 -1.35
CA ARG A 200 16.58 0.94 -2.04
C ARG A 200 15.65 2.07 -1.62
N ALA A 201 14.35 1.79 -1.52
CA ALA A 201 13.36 2.76 -1.07
C ALA A 201 13.61 3.21 0.38
N LEU A 202 13.98 2.28 1.27
CA LEU A 202 14.33 2.56 2.66
C LEU A 202 15.60 3.40 2.76
N THR A 203 16.66 3.03 2.05
CA THR A 203 17.92 3.78 2.02
C THR A 203 17.69 5.23 1.58
N TYR A 204 16.89 5.43 0.52
CA TYR A 204 16.51 6.75 0.04
C TYR A 204 15.76 7.55 1.12
N ALA A 205 14.75 6.95 1.74
CA ALA A 205 13.91 7.61 2.73
C ALA A 205 14.66 7.94 4.02
N PHE A 206 15.50 7.05 4.51
CA PHE A 206 16.33 7.28 5.68
C PHE A 206 17.39 8.38 5.43
N ALA A 207 17.97 8.41 4.24
CA ALA A 207 18.86 9.50 3.84
C ALA A 207 18.12 10.85 3.72
N ALA A 208 16.81 10.83 3.44
CA ALA A 208 15.94 12.00 3.41
C ALA A 208 15.39 12.39 4.79
N GLY A 209 15.80 11.70 5.88
CA GLY A 209 15.47 12.06 7.26
C GLY A 209 14.33 11.25 7.89
N ALA A 210 13.84 10.16 7.25
CA ALA A 210 12.91 9.27 7.92
C ALA A 210 13.58 8.60 9.15
N GLY A 211 12.89 8.55 10.28
CA GLY A 211 13.33 7.83 11.48
C GLY A 211 12.87 6.37 11.50
N PHE A 212 11.72 6.09 10.85
CA PHE A 212 11.15 4.75 10.76
C PHE A 212 10.36 4.55 9.47
N ALA A 213 10.17 3.28 9.13
CA ALA A 213 9.40 2.85 7.96
C ALA A 213 8.22 1.96 8.37
N VAL A 214 7.13 2.07 7.63
CA VAL A 214 5.94 1.25 7.81
C VAL A 214 5.47 0.68 6.48
N LEU A 215 4.89 -0.52 6.51
CA LEU A 215 4.20 -1.12 5.38
C LEU A 215 3.06 -2.03 5.85
N THR A 216 2.21 -2.42 4.93
CA THR A 216 1.27 -3.52 5.15
C THR A 216 1.61 -4.68 4.24
N ALA A 217 1.65 -5.88 4.81
CA ALA A 217 1.96 -7.12 4.11
C ALA A 217 0.84 -8.15 4.28
N SER A 218 0.71 -9.07 3.34
CA SER A 218 -0.01 -10.33 3.58
C SER A 218 0.91 -11.33 4.30
N PRO A 219 0.36 -12.31 5.02
CA PRO A 219 1.16 -13.33 5.71
C PRO A 219 2.18 -14.04 4.80
N GLU A 220 1.84 -14.26 3.53
CA GLU A 220 2.68 -14.96 2.55
C GLU A 220 4.03 -14.27 2.29
N VAL A 221 4.08 -12.94 2.40
CA VAL A 221 5.28 -12.15 2.13
C VAL A 221 5.93 -11.58 3.40
N GLN A 222 5.40 -11.90 4.58
CA GLN A 222 5.93 -11.47 5.88
C GLN A 222 7.44 -11.67 5.99
N GLY A 223 7.93 -12.89 5.70
CA GLY A 223 9.34 -13.23 5.81
C GLY A 223 10.27 -12.45 4.87
N VAL A 224 9.74 -11.79 3.82
CA VAL A 224 10.53 -10.89 2.99
C VAL A 224 10.91 -9.65 3.79
N TYR A 225 9.96 -9.10 4.51
CA TYR A 225 10.14 -7.85 5.28
C TYR A 225 10.83 -8.09 6.62
N GLU A 226 10.62 -9.24 7.26
CA GLU A 226 11.35 -9.62 8.48
C GLU A 226 12.87 -9.65 8.24
N ARG A 227 13.32 -10.17 7.09
CA ARG A 227 14.75 -10.15 6.72
C ARG A 227 15.31 -8.73 6.53
N LEU A 228 14.46 -7.75 6.24
CA LEU A 228 14.82 -6.34 6.16
C LEU A 228 14.70 -5.62 7.51
N GLY A 229 14.44 -6.34 8.61
CA GLY A 229 14.34 -5.79 9.95
C GLY A 229 12.96 -5.28 10.34
N PHE A 230 11.90 -5.55 9.53
CA PHE A 230 10.54 -5.21 9.92
C PHE A 230 9.99 -6.20 10.94
N GLY A 231 9.39 -5.67 12.01
CA GLY A 231 8.58 -6.44 12.95
C GLY A 231 7.08 -6.17 12.75
N ILE A 232 6.24 -7.15 13.10
CA ILE A 232 4.79 -6.96 13.11
C ILE A 232 4.43 -6.04 14.29
N VAL A 233 3.73 -4.96 14.00
CA VAL A 233 3.20 -4.02 15.00
C VAL A 233 1.75 -4.34 15.33
N GLU A 234 0.94 -4.61 14.30
CA GLU A 234 -0.47 -4.95 14.45
C GLU A 234 -0.91 -5.95 13.38
N ARG A 235 -1.96 -6.72 13.70
CA ARG A 235 -2.68 -7.58 12.76
C ARG A 235 -4.08 -7.01 12.57
N TRP A 236 -4.38 -6.56 11.37
CA TRP A 236 -5.66 -5.94 11.05
C TRP A 236 -6.58 -6.96 10.38
N ARG A 237 -7.80 -7.09 10.90
CA ARG A 237 -8.86 -7.84 10.23
C ARG A 237 -9.17 -7.19 8.90
N ARG A 238 -9.35 -7.98 7.86
CA ARG A 238 -9.68 -7.49 6.53
C ARG A 238 -10.98 -8.11 6.02
N LEU A 239 -11.89 -7.26 5.55
CA LEU A 239 -13.14 -7.67 4.94
C LEU A 239 -13.24 -7.10 3.54
N VAL A 240 -13.86 -7.84 2.63
CA VAL A 240 -14.06 -7.43 1.24
C VAL A 240 -15.50 -7.72 0.80
N PRO A 241 -16.06 -6.93 -0.13
CA PRO A 241 -17.28 -7.32 -0.80
C PRO A 241 -17.15 -8.69 -1.47
N PRO A 242 -18.21 -9.50 -1.52
CA PRO A 242 -18.20 -10.76 -2.27
C PRO A 242 -17.90 -10.50 -3.75
N LEU A 243 -17.34 -11.51 -4.44
CA LEU A 243 -17.03 -11.48 -5.87
C LEU A 243 -18.30 -11.44 -6.72
#